data_f5cf74467dbbf97054b28ccfc35dbe8b
#
_entry.id   f5cf74467dbbf97054b28ccfc35dbe8b
#
_cell.length_a   1.000
_cell.length_b   1.000
_cell.length_c   1.000
_cell.angle_alpha   90.00
_cell.angle_beta   90.00
_cell.angle_gamma   90.00
#
_symmetry.space_group_name_H-M   'P 1'
#
loop_
_entity.id
_entity.type
_entity.pdbx_description
1 polymer ?
#
loop_
_entity_poly.entity_id
_entity_poly.type
_entity_poly.pdbx_seq_one_letter_code
_entity_poly.pdbx_strand_id
1 'polypeptide(L)'
;MKRKGYYLCSLLVMIFVFLSCRDEEQDCTQAMQDIQNQLKENDLLKSVSQEREQCVLLFESNKIIFPQELIQNVDVDAENWKTTLTFVNGSTYVIPTLGTSIDNLILSSTVNPSGCNPLSASVVVKLPVLGRIKLIVHSKPGKHTPDVEYTFKDVGLKQNIPVLGLYPNYNNQITLIYTDLQGNERARSNLKLQTKTLESRRLPKEIRVVKAQYDRMEPGMNLVNSPGQDETDTSIPYMIDADGEIRWILDWEKSDEHRYIGIGCGLIRMQNGHYMTGDGNHHRMVEVDMMGNTIHNWDMLERGYTMHHAISQDKQGNILATVSKTSAKIANGKDVRINDFIIMMDPEKGEILQEWDLVHMLDSARYGMTDYDLTSDPFAQSASNWAHNNGIVAVSYTHLRAHETLANL
;
A
#
# COMPACT_ATOMS: atom_id res chain seq x y z
N MET A 1 40.93 7.22 35.23
CA MET A 1 39.97 6.20 34.73
C MET A 1 40.26 5.96 33.25
N LYS A 2 40.83 4.81 32.90
CA LYS A 2 41.25 4.45 31.55
C LYS A 2 40.08 3.80 30.83
N ARG A 3 39.61 4.38 29.72
CA ARG A 3 38.68 3.73 28.81
C ARG A 3 39.44 2.73 27.94
N LYS A 4 39.13 1.45 28.08
CA LYS A 4 39.60 0.38 27.19
C LYS A 4 38.79 0.44 25.91
N GLY A 5 39.45 0.76 24.79
CA GLY A 5 38.90 0.57 23.45
C GLY A 5 38.95 -0.91 23.10
N TYR A 6 37.81 -1.48 22.76
CA TYR A 6 37.77 -2.81 22.17
C TYR A 6 38.03 -2.65 20.67
N TYR A 7 39.20 -3.05 20.23
CA TYR A 7 39.45 -3.31 18.81
C TYR A 7 38.83 -4.66 18.48
N LEU A 8 37.79 -4.64 17.65
CA LEU A 8 37.29 -5.85 17.03
C LEU A 8 38.29 -6.28 15.97
N CYS A 9 39.09 -7.29 16.30
CA CYS A 9 39.96 -7.98 15.37
C CYS A 9 39.08 -8.71 14.37
N SER A 10 38.97 -8.20 13.13
CA SER A 10 38.42 -8.97 12.01
C SER A 10 39.34 -10.18 11.79
N LEU A 11 38.82 -11.35 12.11
CA LEU A 11 39.50 -12.61 11.90
C LEU A 11 39.59 -12.85 10.38
N LEU A 12 40.75 -12.59 9.81
CA LEU A 12 41.10 -12.94 8.44
C LEU A 12 41.28 -14.47 8.42
N VAL A 13 40.21 -15.17 8.05
CA VAL A 13 40.32 -16.63 7.84
C VAL A 13 40.98 -16.82 6.47
N MET A 14 42.28 -16.94 6.47
CA MET A 14 43.05 -17.35 5.30
C MET A 14 43.11 -18.88 5.30
N ILE A 15 42.21 -19.51 4.56
CA ILE A 15 42.27 -20.96 4.34
C ILE A 15 43.11 -21.17 3.08
N PHE A 16 44.37 -21.58 3.24
CA PHE A 16 45.20 -22.07 2.15
C PHE A 16 44.82 -23.53 1.89
N VAL A 17 44.05 -23.76 0.85
CA VAL A 17 43.89 -25.12 0.30
C VAL A 17 44.97 -25.30 -0.76
N PHE A 18 46.14 -25.82 -0.37
CA PHE A 18 47.14 -26.29 -1.32
C PHE A 18 46.75 -27.73 -1.72
N LEU A 19 45.98 -27.88 -2.79
CA LEU A 19 45.78 -29.15 -3.42
C LEU A 19 46.21 -29.06 -4.89
N SER A 20 47.25 -29.80 -5.19
CA SER A 20 47.64 -30.09 -6.59
C SER A 20 46.64 -31.13 -7.12
N CYS A 21 45.76 -30.74 -8.01
CA CYS A 21 44.75 -31.62 -8.59
C CYS A 21 45.32 -32.62 -9.63
N ARG A 22 46.55 -33.07 -9.43
CA ARG A 22 47.18 -33.99 -10.41
C ARG A 22 46.89 -35.46 -10.25
N ASP A 23 46.31 -35.91 -9.12
CA ASP A 23 46.16 -37.35 -8.86
C ASP A 23 44.83 -37.84 -8.25
N GLU A 24 43.85 -36.97 -7.90
CA GLU A 24 42.56 -37.44 -7.36
C GLU A 24 41.37 -36.59 -7.79
N GLU A 25 40.55 -37.09 -8.70
CA GLU A 25 39.26 -36.49 -9.17
C GLU A 25 38.29 -36.19 -8.01
N GLN A 26 38.40 -36.93 -6.91
CA GLN A 26 37.56 -36.79 -5.72
C GLN A 26 37.90 -35.56 -4.86
N ASP A 27 39.19 -35.20 -4.75
CA ASP A 27 39.68 -34.05 -4.00
C ASP A 27 39.29 -32.73 -4.68
N CYS A 28 39.31 -32.63 -6.00
CA CYS A 28 38.89 -31.45 -6.74
C CYS A 28 37.40 -31.21 -6.62
N THR A 29 36.59 -32.25 -6.59
CA THR A 29 35.13 -32.12 -6.42
C THR A 29 34.77 -31.59 -5.05
N GLN A 30 35.44 -32.05 -3.99
CA GLN A 30 35.22 -31.56 -2.64
C GLN A 30 35.66 -30.08 -2.52
N ALA A 31 36.85 -29.73 -3.05
CA ALA A 31 37.33 -28.35 -3.03
C ALA A 31 36.35 -27.39 -3.76
N MET A 32 35.78 -27.78 -4.91
CA MET A 32 34.77 -26.98 -5.61
C MET A 32 33.49 -26.83 -4.79
N GLN A 33 33.04 -27.89 -4.10
CA GLN A 33 31.87 -27.85 -3.23
C GLN A 33 32.09 -26.91 -2.03
N ASP A 34 33.27 -26.94 -1.43
CA ASP A 34 33.64 -26.07 -0.32
C ASP A 34 33.66 -24.60 -0.75
N ILE A 35 34.17 -24.28 -1.93
CA ILE A 35 34.11 -22.93 -2.52
C ILE A 35 32.67 -22.51 -2.72
N GLN A 36 31.81 -23.35 -3.31
CA GLN A 36 30.41 -23.04 -3.50
C GLN A 36 29.67 -22.79 -2.18
N ASN A 37 29.99 -23.53 -1.12
CA ASN A 37 29.41 -23.32 0.20
C ASN A 37 29.86 -21.98 0.81
N GLN A 38 31.13 -21.62 0.70
CA GLN A 38 31.62 -20.30 1.13
C GLN A 38 30.95 -19.16 0.34
N LEU A 39 30.70 -19.34 -0.95
CA LEU A 39 30.05 -18.35 -1.79
C LEU A 39 28.58 -18.08 -1.39
N LYS A 40 27.87 -19.10 -0.87
CA LYS A 40 26.47 -18.97 -0.41
C LYS A 40 26.30 -18.02 0.78
N GLU A 41 27.32 -17.85 1.58
CA GLU A 41 27.30 -17.03 2.82
C GLU A 41 27.69 -15.57 2.57
N ASN A 42 28.01 -15.19 1.34
CA ASN A 42 28.54 -13.87 1.01
C ASN A 42 27.53 -12.97 0.30
N ASP A 43 27.74 -11.66 0.50
CA ASP A 43 27.00 -10.56 -0.10
C ASP A 43 27.32 -10.38 -1.61
N LEU A 44 27.03 -9.19 -2.12
CA LEU A 44 27.37 -8.78 -3.48
C LEU A 44 28.90 -8.83 -3.72
N LEU A 45 29.30 -9.49 -4.79
CA LEU A 45 30.66 -9.48 -5.26
C LEU A 45 31.04 -8.10 -5.79
N LYS A 46 32.14 -7.52 -5.32
CA LYS A 46 32.68 -6.23 -5.76
C LYS A 46 33.57 -6.34 -6.97
N SER A 47 34.48 -7.30 -6.94
CA SER A 47 35.40 -7.52 -8.02
C SER A 47 35.96 -8.93 -8.05
N VAL A 48 36.40 -9.34 -9.24
CA VAL A 48 37.16 -10.56 -9.47
C VAL A 48 38.52 -10.14 -10.01
N SER A 49 39.57 -10.72 -9.44
CA SER A 49 40.93 -10.55 -10.00
C SER A 49 41.65 -11.91 -10.05
N GLN A 50 42.60 -12.01 -10.96
CA GLN A 50 43.51 -13.13 -11.06
C GLN A 50 44.89 -12.64 -10.64
N GLU A 51 45.43 -13.19 -9.55
CA GLU A 51 46.70 -12.81 -9.01
C GLU A 51 47.61 -14.07 -8.97
N ARG A 52 48.57 -14.15 -9.88
CA ARG A 52 49.44 -15.30 -10.08
C ARG A 52 48.64 -16.57 -10.45
N GLU A 53 48.63 -17.55 -9.54
CA GLU A 53 47.90 -18.82 -9.72
C GLU A 53 46.61 -18.88 -8.89
N GLN A 54 46.09 -17.71 -8.47
CA GLN A 54 44.92 -17.62 -7.60
C GLN A 54 43.82 -16.79 -8.27
N CYS A 55 42.58 -17.23 -8.09
CA CYS A 55 41.39 -16.44 -8.32
C CYS A 55 40.97 -15.77 -7.00
N VAL A 56 40.73 -14.48 -7.06
CA VAL A 56 40.41 -13.66 -5.89
C VAL A 56 39.03 -13.04 -6.10
N LEU A 57 38.09 -13.37 -5.24
CA LEU A 57 36.76 -12.77 -5.17
C LEU A 57 36.70 -11.80 -3.98
N LEU A 58 36.48 -10.53 -4.25
CA LEU A 58 36.34 -9.50 -3.23
C LEU A 58 34.88 -9.19 -2.99
N PHE A 59 34.39 -9.43 -1.80
CA PHE A 59 33.10 -9.02 -1.28
C PHE A 59 33.24 -7.78 -0.37
N GLU A 60 32.12 -7.26 0.18
CA GLU A 60 32.18 -6.10 1.06
C GLU A 60 32.90 -6.39 2.38
N SER A 61 32.53 -7.48 3.01
CA SER A 61 33.01 -7.86 4.35
C SER A 61 34.08 -8.94 4.31
N ASN A 62 34.35 -9.54 3.13
CA ASN A 62 35.12 -10.76 3.02
C ASN A 62 35.90 -10.84 1.69
N LYS A 63 36.92 -11.69 1.68
CA LYS A 63 37.71 -12.03 0.50
C LYS A 63 37.85 -13.55 0.42
N ILE A 64 37.45 -14.15 -0.69
CA ILE A 64 37.61 -15.58 -0.95
C ILE A 64 38.75 -15.74 -1.97
N ILE A 65 39.68 -16.62 -1.67
CA ILE A 65 40.83 -16.92 -2.51
C ILE A 65 40.90 -18.41 -2.73
N PHE A 66 41.03 -18.84 -3.95
CA PHE A 66 41.18 -20.25 -4.30
C PHE A 66 42.08 -20.45 -5.55
N PRO A 67 42.64 -21.67 -5.76
CA PRO A 67 43.50 -21.94 -6.91
C PRO A 67 42.76 -21.68 -8.24
N GLN A 68 43.41 -20.98 -9.17
CA GLN A 68 42.86 -20.66 -10.47
C GLN A 68 42.63 -21.93 -11.32
N GLU A 69 43.37 -22.97 -11.12
CA GLU A 69 43.24 -24.24 -11.80
C GLU A 69 41.86 -24.91 -11.61
N LEU A 70 41.09 -24.52 -10.60
CA LEU A 70 39.71 -25.01 -10.38
C LEU A 70 38.67 -24.29 -11.25
N ILE A 71 39.06 -23.19 -11.88
CA ILE A 71 38.15 -22.34 -12.66
C ILE A 71 38.53 -22.39 -14.13
N GLN A 72 37.57 -22.77 -14.97
CA GLN A 72 37.68 -22.76 -16.42
C GLN A 72 37.43 -21.37 -17.00
N ASN A 73 36.42 -20.64 -16.47
CA ASN A 73 36.03 -19.33 -16.95
C ASN A 73 35.39 -18.49 -15.85
N VAL A 74 35.59 -17.17 -15.92
CA VAL A 74 34.91 -16.16 -15.11
C VAL A 74 34.26 -15.17 -16.07
N ASP A 75 32.93 -15.13 -16.08
CA ASP A 75 32.14 -14.21 -16.87
C ASP A 75 31.49 -13.16 -15.95
N VAL A 76 31.90 -11.90 -16.09
CA VAL A 76 31.40 -10.76 -15.29
C VAL A 76 30.40 -9.96 -16.12
N ASP A 77 29.11 -10.13 -15.81
CA ASP A 77 28.02 -9.38 -16.41
C ASP A 77 27.53 -8.31 -15.43
N ALA A 78 28.21 -7.17 -15.46
CA ALA A 78 27.89 -6.05 -14.57
C ALA A 78 26.53 -5.39 -14.89
N GLU A 79 26.02 -5.53 -16.11
CA GLU A 79 24.72 -4.99 -16.52
C GLU A 79 23.56 -5.79 -15.92
N ASN A 80 23.72 -7.11 -15.83
CA ASN A 80 22.73 -8.00 -15.21
C ASN A 80 23.08 -8.38 -13.76
N TRP A 81 24.07 -7.71 -13.17
CA TRP A 81 24.46 -7.84 -11.75
C TRP A 81 24.83 -9.27 -11.36
N LYS A 82 25.57 -9.95 -12.21
CA LYS A 82 25.99 -11.35 -11.95
C LYS A 82 27.40 -11.61 -12.45
N THR A 83 28.09 -12.50 -11.76
CA THR A 83 29.31 -13.14 -12.22
C THR A 83 29.08 -14.64 -12.26
N THR A 84 29.38 -15.26 -13.40
CA THR A 84 29.29 -16.71 -13.54
C THR A 84 30.69 -17.29 -13.47
N LEU A 85 30.93 -18.17 -12.48
CA LEU A 85 32.12 -19.00 -12.40
C LEU A 85 31.81 -20.33 -13.10
N THR A 86 32.64 -20.74 -14.04
CA THR A 86 32.61 -22.07 -14.64
C THR A 86 33.79 -22.86 -14.11
N PHE A 87 33.55 -23.94 -13.40
CA PHE A 87 34.58 -24.82 -12.85
C PHE A 87 35.09 -25.78 -13.94
N VAL A 88 36.29 -26.33 -13.70
CA VAL A 88 36.94 -27.25 -14.65
C VAL A 88 36.13 -28.55 -14.92
N ASN A 89 35.24 -28.92 -14.01
CA ASN A 89 34.32 -30.06 -14.20
C ASN A 89 33.05 -29.69 -15.02
N GLY A 90 32.97 -28.44 -15.54
CA GLY A 90 31.85 -27.94 -16.31
C GLY A 90 30.66 -27.42 -15.45
N SER A 91 30.70 -27.59 -14.13
CA SER A 91 29.65 -26.99 -13.28
C SER A 91 29.75 -25.46 -13.24
N THR A 92 28.62 -24.79 -13.05
CA THR A 92 28.55 -23.32 -12.99
C THR A 92 27.99 -22.85 -11.66
N TYR A 93 28.47 -21.71 -11.19
CA TYR A 93 27.96 -21.00 -10.03
C TYR A 93 27.77 -19.53 -10.36
N VAL A 94 26.56 -18.98 -10.12
CA VAL A 94 26.25 -17.59 -10.39
C VAL A 94 26.29 -16.80 -9.08
N ILE A 95 27.13 -15.76 -9.06
CA ILE A 95 27.32 -14.89 -7.89
C ILE A 95 26.66 -13.54 -8.20
N PRO A 96 25.78 -13.01 -7.34
CA PRO A 96 25.33 -11.62 -7.44
C PRO A 96 26.54 -10.66 -7.36
N THR A 97 26.66 -9.77 -8.34
CA THR A 97 27.79 -8.85 -8.48
C THR A 97 27.30 -7.41 -8.44
N LEU A 98 28.09 -6.50 -7.89
CA LEU A 98 27.73 -5.08 -7.84
C LEU A 98 27.61 -4.53 -9.27
N GLY A 99 26.42 -4.10 -9.65
CA GLY A 99 26.12 -3.50 -10.94
C GLY A 99 26.28 -1.98 -10.94
N THR A 100 26.07 -1.37 -12.08
CA THR A 100 26.20 0.08 -12.28
C THR A 100 24.88 0.84 -12.15
N SER A 101 23.73 0.17 -12.38
CA SER A 101 22.40 0.78 -12.34
C SER A 101 21.34 -0.22 -11.91
N ILE A 102 20.30 0.26 -11.21
CA ILE A 102 19.10 -0.53 -10.92
C ILE A 102 18.21 -0.72 -12.16
N ASP A 103 18.42 0.04 -13.23
CA ASP A 103 17.58 0.02 -14.44
C ASP A 103 17.49 -1.39 -15.03
N ASN A 104 18.58 -2.13 -15.01
CA ASN A 104 18.62 -3.51 -15.48
C ASN A 104 17.87 -4.50 -14.57
N LEU A 105 17.47 -4.05 -13.37
CA LEU A 105 16.68 -4.85 -12.42
C LEU A 105 15.18 -4.60 -12.54
N ILE A 106 14.77 -3.57 -13.30
CA ILE A 106 13.35 -3.26 -13.54
C ILE A 106 12.81 -4.23 -14.59
N LEU A 107 11.88 -5.09 -14.16
CA LEU A 107 11.23 -6.06 -15.06
C LEU A 107 10.07 -5.44 -15.84
N SER A 108 9.31 -4.57 -15.19
CA SER A 108 8.16 -3.88 -15.81
C SER A 108 7.74 -2.64 -15.02
N SER A 109 7.06 -1.73 -15.69
CA SER A 109 6.33 -0.62 -15.07
C SER A 109 4.98 -0.44 -15.76
N THR A 110 3.93 -0.26 -14.98
CA THR A 110 2.56 -0.11 -15.49
C THR A 110 1.88 1.04 -14.76
N VAL A 111 1.40 2.03 -15.49
CA VAL A 111 0.59 3.14 -14.96
C VAL A 111 -0.87 2.68 -14.90
N ASN A 112 -1.56 3.03 -13.81
CA ASN A 112 -2.95 2.66 -13.55
C ASN A 112 -3.19 1.14 -13.62
N PRO A 113 -2.50 0.33 -12.82
CA PRO A 113 -2.60 -1.14 -12.94
C PRO A 113 -3.97 -1.69 -12.57
N SER A 114 -4.71 -1.05 -11.67
CA SER A 114 -6.08 -1.45 -11.27
C SER A 114 -7.16 -0.98 -12.26
N GLY A 115 -6.83 -0.02 -13.13
CA GLY A 115 -7.82 0.67 -13.96
C GLY A 115 -8.60 1.79 -13.25
N CYS A 116 -8.54 1.86 -11.91
CA CYS A 116 -9.32 2.80 -11.09
C CYS A 116 -8.51 3.96 -10.53
N ASN A 117 -7.17 3.86 -10.50
CA ASN A 117 -6.31 4.96 -10.02
C ASN A 117 -5.31 5.41 -11.09
N PRO A 118 -5.70 6.34 -11.99
CA PRO A 118 -4.85 6.83 -13.07
C PRO A 118 -3.60 7.60 -12.59
N LEU A 119 -3.51 7.95 -11.31
CA LEU A 119 -2.36 8.62 -10.68
C LEU A 119 -1.51 7.65 -9.85
N SER A 120 -1.58 6.38 -10.18
CA SER A 120 -0.75 5.33 -9.59
C SER A 120 0.05 4.57 -10.66
N ALA A 121 1.08 3.87 -10.22
CA ALA A 121 1.79 2.91 -11.05
C ALA A 121 2.32 1.74 -10.22
N SER A 122 2.68 0.66 -10.89
CA SER A 122 3.37 -0.49 -10.32
C SER A 122 4.71 -0.65 -11.03
N VAL A 123 5.80 -0.79 -10.27
CA VAL A 123 7.14 -1.09 -10.80
C VAL A 123 7.61 -2.41 -10.21
N VAL A 124 7.84 -3.40 -11.05
CA VAL A 124 8.34 -4.72 -10.63
C VAL A 124 9.85 -4.74 -10.78
N VAL A 125 10.56 -5.01 -9.70
CA VAL A 125 12.01 -5.15 -9.68
C VAL A 125 12.43 -6.55 -9.28
N LYS A 126 13.61 -6.97 -9.79
CA LYS A 126 14.29 -8.20 -9.35
C LYS A 126 15.67 -7.82 -8.86
N LEU A 127 15.93 -8.04 -7.58
CA LEU A 127 17.18 -7.69 -6.93
C LEU A 127 18.17 -8.85 -6.95
N PRO A 128 19.48 -8.58 -7.00
CA PRO A 128 20.52 -9.62 -7.00
C PRO A 128 20.63 -10.34 -5.66
N VAL A 129 20.48 -9.60 -4.55
CA VAL A 129 20.41 -10.12 -3.19
C VAL A 129 19.23 -9.48 -2.44
N LEU A 130 18.89 -10.03 -1.28
CA LEU A 130 17.82 -9.49 -0.44
C LEU A 130 18.09 -8.04 -0.07
N GLY A 131 17.08 -7.21 -0.20
CA GLY A 131 17.19 -5.79 0.12
C GLY A 131 15.84 -5.08 0.08
N ARG A 132 15.88 -3.77 0.26
CA ARG A 132 14.70 -2.89 0.30
C ARG A 132 14.78 -1.85 -0.79
N ILE A 133 13.61 -1.37 -1.19
CA ILE A 133 13.49 -0.24 -2.10
C ILE A 133 12.97 0.97 -1.33
N LYS A 134 13.62 2.12 -1.52
CA LYS A 134 13.06 3.44 -1.21
C LYS A 134 12.59 4.06 -2.53
N LEU A 135 11.37 4.58 -2.51
CA LEU A 135 10.73 5.31 -3.60
C LEU A 135 10.72 6.80 -3.29
N ILE A 136 11.02 7.62 -4.27
CA ILE A 136 10.83 9.08 -4.23
C ILE A 136 10.04 9.49 -5.47
N VAL A 137 8.86 10.07 -5.28
CA VAL A 137 8.07 10.72 -6.33
C VAL A 137 8.33 12.21 -6.24
N HIS A 138 9.03 12.76 -7.23
CA HIS A 138 9.45 14.16 -7.19
C HIS A 138 8.30 15.12 -7.45
N SER A 139 8.31 16.20 -6.69
CA SER A 139 7.39 17.32 -6.89
C SER A 139 7.70 18.06 -8.19
N LYS A 140 6.67 18.70 -8.76
CA LYS A 140 6.85 19.59 -9.91
C LYS A 140 7.74 20.78 -9.52
N PRO A 141 8.65 21.23 -10.40
CA PRO A 141 9.45 22.41 -10.12
C PRO A 141 8.60 23.64 -9.77
N GLY A 142 9.01 24.37 -8.74
CA GLY A 142 8.31 25.60 -8.29
C GLY A 142 7.07 25.38 -7.45
N LYS A 143 6.75 24.14 -7.05
CA LYS A 143 5.68 23.82 -6.09
C LYS A 143 6.23 23.80 -4.66
N HIS A 144 5.34 23.98 -3.69
CA HIS A 144 5.67 23.97 -2.26
C HIS A 144 5.50 22.58 -1.64
N THR A 145 4.70 21.74 -2.28
CA THR A 145 4.51 20.36 -1.83
C THR A 145 5.83 19.60 -1.92
N PRO A 146 6.30 18.97 -0.84
CA PRO A 146 7.54 18.20 -0.86
C PRO A 146 7.42 16.94 -1.72
N ASP A 147 8.56 16.34 -2.03
CA ASP A 147 8.61 15.00 -2.64
C ASP A 147 7.88 14.00 -1.76
N VAL A 148 7.23 13.01 -2.38
CA VAL A 148 6.63 11.89 -1.66
C VAL A 148 7.67 10.79 -1.56
N GLU A 149 8.09 10.49 -0.34
CA GLU A 149 9.12 9.48 -0.07
C GLU A 149 8.56 8.32 0.74
N TYR A 150 8.93 7.12 0.38
CA TYR A 150 8.55 5.92 1.13
C TYR A 150 9.61 4.83 1.03
N THR A 151 9.97 4.25 2.17
CA THR A 151 10.85 3.08 2.24
C THR A 151 10.00 1.86 2.54
N PHE A 152 9.95 0.91 1.60
CA PHE A 152 9.20 -0.33 1.77
C PHE A 152 9.89 -1.20 2.82
N LYS A 153 9.10 -1.73 3.75
CA LYS A 153 9.59 -2.61 4.83
C LYS A 153 9.89 -4.02 4.33
N ASP A 154 9.21 -4.42 3.26
CA ASP A 154 9.34 -5.74 2.69
C ASP A 154 10.75 -5.96 2.15
N VAL A 155 11.24 -7.16 2.37
CA VAL A 155 12.55 -7.62 1.92
C VAL A 155 12.34 -8.78 0.96
N GLY A 156 12.92 -8.70 -0.22
CA GLY A 156 12.74 -9.76 -1.22
C GLY A 156 13.65 -9.61 -2.42
N LEU A 157 13.84 -10.72 -3.15
CA LEU A 157 14.56 -10.72 -4.44
C LEU A 157 13.68 -10.19 -5.58
N LYS A 158 12.37 -10.35 -5.48
CA LYS A 158 11.41 -9.77 -6.42
C LYS A 158 10.40 -8.97 -5.63
N GLN A 159 10.23 -7.70 -5.97
CA GLN A 159 9.33 -6.77 -5.28
C GLN A 159 8.44 -6.08 -6.29
N ASN A 160 7.18 -5.90 -5.91
CA ASN A 160 6.25 -5.03 -6.62
C ASN A 160 6.14 -3.71 -5.84
N ILE A 161 6.60 -2.63 -6.45
CA ILE A 161 6.69 -1.32 -5.84
C ILE A 161 5.48 -0.50 -6.27
N PRO A 162 4.49 -0.28 -5.38
CA PRO A 162 3.37 0.61 -5.64
C PRO A 162 3.88 2.06 -5.64
N VAL A 163 3.55 2.78 -6.70
CA VAL A 163 3.87 4.19 -6.88
C VAL A 163 2.59 4.99 -6.79
N LEU A 164 2.49 5.88 -5.81
CA LEU A 164 1.34 6.73 -5.54
C LEU A 164 1.76 8.20 -5.57
N GLY A 165 0.79 9.09 -5.72
CA GLY A 165 1.05 10.53 -5.66
C GLY A 165 1.59 11.10 -6.97
N LEU A 166 1.25 10.50 -8.11
CA LEU A 166 1.60 11.04 -9.43
C LEU A 166 0.75 12.28 -9.76
N TYR A 167 1.33 13.21 -10.53
CA TYR A 167 0.59 14.35 -11.10
C TYR A 167 -0.13 13.93 -12.39
N PRO A 168 -1.33 14.44 -12.66
CA PRO A 168 -2.03 14.18 -13.92
C PRO A 168 -1.39 14.91 -15.09
N ASN A 169 -1.53 14.34 -16.29
CA ASN A 169 -0.99 14.89 -17.55
C ASN A 169 0.46 15.36 -17.43
N TYR A 170 1.31 14.54 -16.82
CA TYR A 170 2.67 14.93 -16.50
C TYR A 170 3.64 13.76 -16.63
N ASN A 171 4.88 14.07 -17.01
CA ASN A 171 5.97 13.11 -17.06
C ASN A 171 6.66 13.07 -15.68
N ASN A 172 6.07 12.29 -14.77
CA ASN A 172 6.47 12.20 -13.38
C ASN A 172 7.88 11.63 -13.25
N GLN A 173 8.72 12.33 -12.50
CA GLN A 173 10.08 11.87 -12.18
C GLN A 173 10.03 11.04 -10.90
N ILE A 174 10.64 9.87 -10.93
CA ILE A 174 10.67 8.93 -9.82
C ILE A 174 12.10 8.45 -9.61
N THR A 175 12.54 8.41 -8.37
CA THR A 175 13.80 7.78 -8.00
C THR A 175 13.53 6.51 -7.21
N LEU A 176 14.12 5.41 -7.63
CA LEU A 176 14.20 4.16 -6.89
C LEU A 176 15.62 4.04 -6.30
N ILE A 177 15.71 3.74 -5.03
CA ILE A 177 16.96 3.50 -4.33
C ILE A 177 16.93 2.09 -3.77
N TYR A 178 17.85 1.26 -4.21
CA TYR A 178 18.06 -0.07 -3.66
C TYR A 178 19.04 -0.01 -2.50
N THR A 179 18.64 -0.53 -1.34
CA THR A 179 19.49 -0.67 -0.15
C THR A 179 19.59 -2.12 0.26
N ASP A 180 20.76 -2.52 0.74
CA ASP A 180 20.94 -3.84 1.36
C ASP A 180 20.27 -3.94 2.74
N LEU A 181 20.38 -5.10 3.39
CA LEU A 181 19.81 -5.33 4.73
C LEU A 181 20.48 -4.48 5.81
N GLN A 182 21.70 -4.02 5.58
CA GLN A 182 22.46 -3.15 6.48
C GLN A 182 22.08 -1.68 6.31
N GLY A 183 21.30 -1.36 5.26
CA GLY A 183 20.84 0.00 4.95
C GLY A 183 21.79 0.79 4.04
N ASN A 184 22.82 0.15 3.47
CA ASN A 184 23.72 0.82 2.53
C ASN A 184 23.04 0.95 1.16
N GLU A 185 23.12 2.12 0.56
CA GLU A 185 22.67 2.34 -0.82
C GLU A 185 23.59 1.57 -1.78
N ARG A 186 22.99 0.70 -2.59
CA ARG A 186 23.69 -0.11 -3.57
C ARG A 186 23.54 0.39 -4.99
N ALA A 187 22.35 0.91 -5.30
CA ALA A 187 22.08 1.48 -6.60
C ALA A 187 20.94 2.48 -6.55
N ARG A 188 20.89 3.36 -7.56
CA ARG A 188 19.86 4.37 -7.72
C ARG A 188 19.49 4.48 -9.19
N SER A 189 18.18 4.58 -9.47
CA SER A 189 17.67 4.82 -10.81
C SER A 189 16.64 5.95 -10.82
N ASN A 190 16.59 6.67 -11.93
CA ASN A 190 15.57 7.68 -12.21
C ASN A 190 14.65 7.16 -13.33
N LEU A 191 13.39 6.96 -12.97
CA LEU A 191 12.35 6.48 -13.86
C LEU A 191 11.39 7.63 -14.20
N LYS A 192 10.85 7.62 -15.43
CA LYS A 192 9.82 8.56 -15.87
C LYS A 192 8.53 7.83 -16.13
N LEU A 193 7.44 8.30 -15.52
CA LEU A 193 6.10 7.74 -15.70
C LEU A 193 5.15 8.81 -16.24
N GLN A 194 4.70 8.62 -17.46
CA GLN A 194 3.74 9.52 -18.11
C GLN A 194 2.31 9.15 -17.69
N THR A 195 1.61 10.07 -17.06
CA THR A 195 0.18 9.97 -16.75
C THR A 195 -0.66 10.69 -17.79
N LYS A 196 -1.91 10.27 -17.90
CA LYS A 196 -2.92 10.93 -18.76
C LYS A 196 -3.63 12.07 -18.03
N THR A 197 -4.35 12.89 -18.79
CA THR A 197 -5.31 13.86 -18.24
C THR A 197 -6.45 13.11 -17.52
N LEU A 198 -6.93 13.67 -16.43
CA LEU A 198 -8.13 13.19 -15.76
C LEU A 198 -9.37 13.67 -16.52
N GLU A 199 -10.26 12.76 -16.86
CA GLU A 199 -11.41 13.04 -17.73
C GLU A 199 -12.77 12.87 -17.03
N SER A 200 -12.81 12.75 -15.70
CA SER A 200 -14.08 12.62 -15.00
C SER A 200 -14.82 13.95 -14.92
N ARG A 201 -16.12 13.91 -15.25
CA ARG A 201 -17.04 15.06 -15.09
C ARG A 201 -17.29 15.43 -13.62
N ARG A 202 -17.00 14.51 -12.70
CA ARG A 202 -17.18 14.68 -11.24
C ARG A 202 -16.03 15.47 -10.60
N LEU A 203 -14.90 15.58 -11.28
CA LEU A 203 -13.79 16.37 -10.80
C LEU A 203 -14.02 17.87 -11.02
N PRO A 204 -13.51 18.71 -10.12
CA PRO A 204 -13.56 20.15 -10.33
C PRO A 204 -12.74 20.52 -11.58
N LYS A 205 -13.29 21.42 -12.40
CA LYS A 205 -12.59 21.95 -13.58
C LYS A 205 -11.33 22.74 -13.21
N GLU A 206 -11.36 23.36 -12.04
CA GLU A 206 -10.27 24.17 -11.49
C GLU A 206 -10.27 24.06 -9.96
N ILE A 207 -9.10 23.93 -9.40
CA ILE A 207 -8.84 24.06 -7.96
C ILE A 207 -7.94 25.27 -7.77
N ARG A 208 -8.44 26.28 -7.07
CA ARG A 208 -7.70 27.51 -6.84
C ARG A 208 -7.33 27.67 -5.36
N VAL A 209 -6.04 27.75 -5.09
CA VAL A 209 -5.53 28.07 -3.75
C VAL A 209 -5.68 29.59 -3.54
N VAL A 210 -6.64 29.99 -2.71
CA VAL A 210 -6.90 31.41 -2.42
C VAL A 210 -5.92 31.96 -1.39
N LYS A 211 -5.56 31.13 -0.41
CA LYS A 211 -4.61 31.46 0.66
C LYS A 211 -3.94 30.21 1.16
N ALA A 212 -2.62 30.23 1.31
CA ALA A 212 -1.85 29.14 1.93
C ALA A 212 -0.82 29.74 2.91
N GLN A 213 -0.56 29.00 3.98
CA GLN A 213 0.51 29.26 4.94
C GLN A 213 1.33 27.99 5.05
N TYR A 214 2.16 27.74 4.04
CA TYR A 214 2.89 26.48 3.85
C TYR A 214 3.75 26.07 5.04
N ASP A 215 4.31 27.04 5.76
CA ASP A 215 5.09 26.87 6.99
C ASP A 215 4.26 26.39 8.20
N ARG A 216 2.93 26.46 8.10
CA ARG A 216 1.98 26.05 9.15
C ARG A 216 1.08 24.89 8.74
N MET A 217 1.20 24.41 7.50
CA MET A 217 0.45 23.26 7.01
C MET A 217 1.17 21.98 7.40
N GLU A 218 0.41 20.98 7.83
CA GLU A 218 0.95 19.64 8.02
C GLU A 218 1.33 19.05 6.66
N PRO A 219 2.46 18.32 6.57
CA PRO A 219 2.81 17.58 5.36
C PRO A 219 1.74 16.53 5.03
N GLY A 220 1.41 16.41 3.76
CA GLY A 220 0.46 15.40 3.30
C GLY A 220 -0.53 15.91 2.28
N MET A 221 -1.62 15.16 2.12
CA MET A 221 -2.68 15.44 1.17
C MET A 221 -4.03 15.42 1.87
N ASN A 222 -4.96 16.21 1.36
CA ASN A 222 -6.33 16.27 1.88
C ASN A 222 -7.23 15.41 1.00
N LEU A 223 -7.95 14.46 1.62
CA LEU A 223 -8.98 13.67 0.97
C LEU A 223 -10.23 14.52 0.78
N VAL A 224 -10.70 14.58 -0.44
CA VAL A 224 -11.99 15.15 -0.83
C VAL A 224 -12.88 14.01 -1.31
N ASN A 225 -14.01 13.84 -0.66
CA ASN A 225 -15.01 12.86 -1.07
C ASN A 225 -16.33 13.57 -1.36
N SER A 226 -16.85 13.34 -2.55
CA SER A 226 -18.19 13.76 -2.95
C SER A 226 -19.01 12.50 -3.16
N PRO A 227 -19.88 12.12 -2.21
CA PRO A 227 -20.71 10.94 -2.35
C PRO A 227 -21.55 11.02 -3.61
N GLY A 228 -21.73 9.89 -4.29
CA GLY A 228 -22.68 9.78 -5.39
C GLY A 228 -24.11 9.82 -4.86
N GLN A 229 -25.05 10.25 -5.71
CA GLN A 229 -26.46 10.32 -5.36
C GLN A 229 -27.28 9.23 -6.04
N ASP A 230 -26.89 8.83 -7.24
CA ASP A 230 -27.57 7.81 -8.03
C ASP A 230 -26.60 7.14 -9.02
N GLU A 231 -27.10 6.24 -9.85
CA GLU A 231 -26.31 5.49 -10.85
C GLU A 231 -25.63 6.37 -11.89
N THR A 232 -26.10 7.59 -12.08
CA THR A 232 -25.52 8.56 -13.04
C THR A 232 -24.57 9.53 -12.37
N ASP A 233 -24.50 9.50 -11.03
CA ASP A 233 -23.75 10.44 -10.20
C ASP A 233 -22.92 9.70 -9.16
N THR A 234 -21.96 8.88 -9.63
CA THR A 234 -21.08 8.06 -8.80
C THR A 234 -20.10 8.89 -7.96
N SER A 235 -19.68 8.35 -6.82
CA SER A 235 -18.62 8.96 -6.00
C SER A 235 -17.27 8.86 -6.69
N ILE A 236 -16.48 9.92 -6.63
CA ILE A 236 -15.07 9.92 -7.05
C ILE A 236 -14.23 10.59 -5.96
N PRO A 237 -13.69 9.83 -5.00
CA PRO A 237 -12.79 10.39 -4.00
C PRO A 237 -11.44 10.71 -4.62
N TYR A 238 -10.87 11.85 -4.24
CA TYR A 238 -9.55 12.26 -4.69
C TYR A 238 -8.78 12.98 -3.58
N MET A 239 -7.47 13.07 -3.71
CA MET A 239 -6.63 13.83 -2.79
C MET A 239 -5.95 14.97 -3.50
N ILE A 240 -5.89 16.10 -2.82
CA ILE A 240 -5.15 17.29 -3.25
C ILE A 240 -3.98 17.56 -2.32
N ASP A 241 -2.89 18.04 -2.89
CA ASP A 241 -1.74 18.52 -2.15
C ASP A 241 -1.90 20.00 -1.74
N ALA A 242 -0.90 20.56 -1.05
CA ALA A 242 -0.90 21.93 -0.57
C ALA A 242 -0.94 22.98 -1.70
N ASP A 243 -0.52 22.62 -2.91
CA ASP A 243 -0.57 23.47 -4.10
C ASP A 243 -1.87 23.32 -4.90
N GLY A 244 -2.83 22.52 -4.40
CA GLY A 244 -4.13 22.29 -5.05
C GLY A 244 -4.07 21.31 -6.23
N GLU A 245 -2.97 20.58 -6.39
CA GLU A 245 -2.84 19.55 -7.44
C GLU A 245 -3.48 18.24 -6.99
N ILE A 246 -4.25 17.58 -7.87
CA ILE A 246 -4.76 16.24 -7.59
C ILE A 246 -3.61 15.26 -7.70
N ARG A 247 -3.39 14.47 -6.62
CA ARG A 247 -2.27 13.53 -6.52
C ARG A 247 -2.69 12.07 -6.34
N TRP A 248 -3.97 11.83 -6.14
CA TRP A 248 -4.56 10.52 -6.00
C TRP A 248 -6.06 10.60 -6.30
N ILE A 249 -6.63 9.53 -6.87
CA ILE A 249 -8.04 9.47 -7.24
C ILE A 249 -8.47 8.00 -7.36
N LEU A 250 -9.71 7.71 -6.97
CA LEU A 250 -10.40 6.49 -7.36
C LEU A 250 -11.49 6.82 -8.39
N ASP A 251 -11.17 6.61 -9.66
CA ASP A 251 -12.07 6.86 -10.79
C ASP A 251 -12.95 5.64 -11.02
N TRP A 252 -13.99 5.52 -10.22
CA TRP A 252 -14.91 4.40 -10.24
C TRP A 252 -15.91 4.44 -11.42
N GLU A 253 -16.07 5.58 -12.10
CA GLU A 253 -16.94 5.67 -13.28
C GLU A 253 -16.56 4.69 -14.38
N LYS A 254 -15.30 4.31 -14.47
CA LYS A 254 -14.75 3.46 -15.54
C LYS A 254 -14.70 1.98 -15.21
N SER A 255 -15.16 1.61 -14.03
CA SER A 255 -15.15 0.22 -13.56
C SER A 255 -16.57 -0.29 -13.38
N ASP A 256 -16.96 -1.32 -14.11
CA ASP A 256 -18.28 -1.95 -13.94
C ASP A 256 -18.48 -2.52 -12.52
N GLU A 257 -17.41 -2.94 -11.88
CA GLU A 257 -17.44 -3.44 -10.50
C GLU A 257 -17.69 -2.32 -9.49
N HIS A 258 -17.10 -1.11 -9.70
CA HIS A 258 -17.03 -0.07 -8.69
C HIS A 258 -17.98 1.12 -8.93
N ARG A 259 -18.58 1.23 -10.10
CA ARG A 259 -19.30 2.46 -10.52
C ARG A 259 -20.44 2.90 -9.61
N TYR A 260 -20.93 2.02 -8.74
CA TYR A 260 -21.99 2.35 -7.76
C TYR A 260 -21.47 2.53 -6.34
N ILE A 261 -20.17 2.35 -6.13
CA ILE A 261 -19.55 2.52 -4.81
C ILE A 261 -19.66 3.98 -4.37
N GLY A 262 -19.97 4.20 -3.09
CA GLY A 262 -20.11 5.51 -2.49
C GLY A 262 -21.42 6.21 -2.76
N ILE A 263 -22.40 5.59 -3.45
CA ILE A 263 -23.75 6.14 -3.59
C ILE A 263 -24.46 6.04 -2.26
N GLY A 264 -24.88 7.18 -1.72
CA GLY A 264 -25.59 7.28 -0.46
C GLY A 264 -24.80 6.79 0.78
N CYS A 265 -23.50 6.51 0.64
CA CYS A 265 -22.66 6.00 1.71
C CYS A 265 -21.37 6.80 1.85
N GLY A 266 -20.87 6.88 3.09
CA GLY A 266 -19.59 7.53 3.40
C GLY A 266 -18.39 6.68 3.01
N LEU A 267 -17.22 7.35 2.97
CA LEU A 267 -15.92 6.74 2.76
C LEU A 267 -15.06 6.98 4.00
N ILE A 268 -14.45 5.93 4.52
CA ILE A 268 -13.48 6.04 5.61
C ILE A 268 -12.12 5.50 5.21
N ARG A 269 -11.05 6.07 5.78
CA ARG A 269 -9.72 5.48 5.75
C ARG A 269 -9.56 4.56 6.96
N MET A 270 -9.24 3.32 6.69
CA MET A 270 -9.03 2.29 7.72
C MET A 270 -7.62 2.38 8.33
N GLN A 271 -7.44 1.74 9.48
CA GLN A 271 -6.14 1.69 10.18
C GLN A 271 -5.05 0.98 9.37
N ASN A 272 -5.42 0.02 8.51
CA ASN A 272 -4.51 -0.65 7.59
C ASN A 272 -4.10 0.23 6.38
N GLY A 273 -4.67 1.43 6.26
CA GLY A 273 -4.41 2.37 5.16
C GLY A 273 -5.30 2.20 3.94
N HIS A 274 -6.18 1.20 3.91
CA HIS A 274 -7.18 1.01 2.85
C HIS A 274 -8.38 1.95 3.05
N TYR A 275 -9.31 1.91 2.12
CA TYR A 275 -10.58 2.61 2.21
C TYR A 275 -11.73 1.62 2.28
N MET A 276 -12.69 1.90 3.18
CA MET A 276 -13.97 1.21 3.26
C MET A 276 -15.08 2.18 2.87
N THR A 277 -15.99 1.73 2.02
CA THR A 277 -17.18 2.51 1.63
C THR A 277 -18.33 1.57 1.37
N GLY A 278 -19.56 2.11 1.36
CA GLY A 278 -20.76 1.37 1.01
C GLY A 278 -21.25 1.66 -0.39
N ASP A 279 -22.26 0.92 -0.78
CA ASP A 279 -23.05 1.13 -1.97
C ASP A 279 -24.52 1.03 -1.57
N GLY A 280 -25.21 2.18 -1.56
CA GLY A 280 -26.62 2.27 -1.16
C GLY A 280 -27.59 1.65 -2.17
N ASN A 281 -27.20 1.48 -3.44
CA ASN A 281 -28.03 0.88 -4.47
C ASN A 281 -27.97 -0.65 -4.46
N HIS A 282 -26.77 -1.22 -4.39
CA HIS A 282 -26.57 -2.67 -4.39
C HIS A 282 -26.33 -3.24 -3.00
N HIS A 283 -26.37 -2.39 -1.96
CA HIS A 283 -26.27 -2.75 -0.56
C HIS A 283 -25.08 -3.63 -0.23
N ARG A 284 -23.90 -3.16 -0.59
CA ARG A 284 -22.62 -3.83 -0.32
C ARG A 284 -21.65 -2.92 0.43
N MET A 285 -20.71 -3.52 1.13
CA MET A 285 -19.55 -2.83 1.71
C MET A 285 -18.30 -3.28 0.97
N VAL A 286 -17.48 -2.33 0.56
CA VAL A 286 -16.31 -2.59 -0.28
C VAL A 286 -15.07 -1.98 0.34
N GLU A 287 -14.04 -2.81 0.50
CA GLU A 287 -12.69 -2.39 0.87
C GLU A 287 -11.82 -2.32 -0.37
N VAL A 288 -11.14 -1.18 -0.56
CA VAL A 288 -10.20 -0.95 -1.65
C VAL A 288 -8.87 -0.45 -1.11
N ASP A 289 -7.78 -0.90 -1.71
CA ASP A 289 -6.44 -0.40 -1.37
C ASP A 289 -6.15 0.97 -2.02
N MET A 290 -5.01 1.56 -1.70
CA MET A 290 -4.58 2.84 -2.26
C MET A 290 -4.31 2.78 -3.77
N MET A 291 -4.10 1.60 -4.33
CA MET A 291 -3.92 1.39 -5.77
C MET A 291 -5.24 1.29 -6.52
N GLY A 292 -6.37 1.11 -5.80
CA GLY A 292 -7.71 0.92 -6.36
C GLY A 292 -8.08 -0.54 -6.62
N ASN A 293 -7.39 -1.49 -6.00
CA ASN A 293 -7.76 -2.91 -6.06
C ASN A 293 -8.81 -3.20 -4.99
N THR A 294 -9.83 -3.99 -5.34
CA THR A 294 -10.79 -4.53 -4.38
C THR A 294 -10.10 -5.58 -3.51
N ILE A 295 -10.19 -5.39 -2.19
CA ILE A 295 -9.70 -6.33 -1.19
C ILE A 295 -10.86 -7.19 -0.69
N HIS A 296 -11.96 -6.54 -0.30
CA HIS A 296 -13.19 -7.22 0.12
C HIS A 296 -14.42 -6.57 -0.53
N ASN A 297 -15.42 -7.39 -0.80
CA ASN A 297 -16.72 -6.95 -1.31
C ASN A 297 -17.82 -7.78 -0.63
N TRP A 298 -18.44 -7.20 0.38
CA TRP A 298 -19.43 -7.86 1.22
C TRP A 298 -20.85 -7.53 0.75
N ASP A 299 -21.58 -8.53 0.29
CA ASP A 299 -23.03 -8.40 0.02
C ASP A 299 -23.80 -8.29 1.35
N MET A 300 -24.40 -7.15 1.59
CA MET A 300 -25.14 -6.87 2.81
C MET A 300 -26.58 -7.36 2.74
N LEU A 301 -27.17 -7.49 1.53
CA LEU A 301 -28.49 -8.07 1.35
C LEU A 301 -28.53 -9.53 1.74
N GLU A 302 -27.51 -10.32 1.35
CA GLU A 302 -27.38 -11.72 1.80
C GLU A 302 -27.30 -11.85 3.32
N ARG A 303 -26.81 -10.80 4.01
CA ARG A 303 -26.75 -10.71 5.47
C ARG A 303 -28.01 -10.16 6.10
N GLY A 304 -29.00 -9.77 5.31
CA GLY A 304 -30.28 -9.23 5.76
C GLY A 304 -30.32 -7.73 6.00
N TYR A 305 -29.36 -6.97 5.45
CA TYR A 305 -29.25 -5.52 5.65
C TYR A 305 -29.25 -4.75 4.33
N THR A 306 -29.77 -3.54 4.38
CA THR A 306 -29.59 -2.51 3.36
C THR A 306 -28.66 -1.43 3.89
N MET A 307 -27.71 -0.97 3.07
CA MET A 307 -26.72 0.04 3.45
C MET A 307 -27.26 1.46 3.27
N HIS A 308 -26.93 2.35 4.19
CA HIS A 308 -27.12 3.79 4.04
C HIS A 308 -26.09 4.59 4.87
N HIS A 309 -25.76 5.79 4.41
CA HIS A 309 -25.02 6.88 5.04
C HIS A 309 -23.64 6.55 5.62
N ALA A 310 -23.54 6.14 6.88
CA ALA A 310 -22.28 6.22 7.61
C ALA A 310 -21.59 4.87 7.81
N ILE A 311 -20.29 4.92 7.69
CA ILE A 311 -19.36 3.86 8.07
C ILE A 311 -18.32 4.49 9.02
N SER A 312 -17.90 3.75 10.03
CA SER A 312 -16.84 4.14 10.97
C SER A 312 -16.02 2.93 11.34
N GLN A 313 -14.82 3.13 11.87
CA GLN A 313 -13.98 2.05 12.40
C GLN A 313 -13.69 2.28 13.88
N ASP A 314 -13.81 1.24 14.69
CA ASP A 314 -13.45 1.29 16.10
C ASP A 314 -11.92 1.13 16.30
N LYS A 315 -11.47 1.23 17.57
CA LYS A 315 -10.04 1.08 17.90
C LYS A 315 -9.50 -0.34 17.71
N GLN A 316 -10.38 -1.33 17.72
CA GLN A 316 -10.06 -2.74 17.51
C GLN A 316 -9.97 -3.09 16.01
N GLY A 317 -10.38 -2.19 15.15
CA GLY A 317 -10.40 -2.38 13.69
C GLY A 317 -11.75 -2.84 13.15
N ASN A 318 -12.77 -3.07 14.00
CA ASN A 318 -14.09 -3.47 13.54
C ASN A 318 -14.80 -2.32 12.82
N ILE A 319 -15.63 -2.65 11.85
CA ILE A 319 -16.42 -1.68 11.10
C ILE A 319 -17.78 -1.51 11.75
N LEU A 320 -18.17 -0.27 12.01
CA LEU A 320 -19.53 0.11 12.36
C LEU A 320 -20.21 0.72 11.15
N ALA A 321 -21.44 0.32 10.88
CA ALA A 321 -22.20 0.85 9.76
C ALA A 321 -23.65 1.12 10.16
N THR A 322 -24.24 2.16 9.54
CA THR A 322 -25.67 2.42 9.60
C THR A 322 -26.35 1.59 8.53
N VAL A 323 -27.37 0.84 8.92
CA VAL A 323 -28.09 -0.10 8.06
C VAL A 323 -29.56 -0.14 8.37
N SER A 324 -30.36 -0.63 7.44
CA SER A 324 -31.74 -1.05 7.71
C SER A 324 -31.87 -2.56 7.51
N LYS A 325 -32.73 -3.19 8.31
CA LYS A 325 -32.94 -4.63 8.25
C LYS A 325 -34.04 -4.97 7.26
N THR A 326 -33.77 -5.83 6.28
CA THR A 326 -34.72 -6.17 5.20
C THR A 326 -35.98 -6.92 5.70
N SER A 327 -35.85 -7.64 6.81
CA SER A 327 -36.93 -8.48 7.37
C SER A 327 -37.67 -7.89 8.56
N ALA A 328 -37.23 -6.72 9.06
CA ALA A 328 -37.81 -6.19 10.28
C ALA A 328 -39.18 -5.52 9.99
N LYS A 329 -40.21 -6.04 10.62
CA LYS A 329 -41.55 -5.44 10.62
C LYS A 329 -41.85 -4.95 12.04
N ILE A 330 -42.32 -3.71 12.17
CA ILE A 330 -42.77 -3.21 13.48
C ILE A 330 -44.18 -3.68 13.74
N ALA A 331 -44.40 -4.19 14.97
CA ALA A 331 -45.52 -5.07 15.35
C ALA A 331 -46.87 -4.39 15.56
N ASN A 332 -47.06 -3.10 15.30
CA ASN A 332 -48.32 -2.42 15.61
C ASN A 332 -49.24 -2.15 14.41
N GLY A 333 -49.02 -2.82 13.31
CA GLY A 333 -49.99 -2.98 12.21
C GLY A 333 -50.38 -1.75 11.39
N LYS A 334 -49.84 -0.56 11.68
CA LYS A 334 -50.20 0.69 10.93
C LYS A 334 -49.04 1.44 10.32
N ASP A 335 -47.83 1.31 10.85
CA ASP A 335 -46.69 2.09 10.40
C ASP A 335 -45.51 1.18 10.03
N VAL A 336 -45.18 1.12 8.77
CA VAL A 336 -43.92 0.56 8.28
C VAL A 336 -42.84 1.57 8.62
N ARG A 337 -42.14 1.45 9.71
CA ARG A 337 -40.97 2.28 10.04
C ARG A 337 -39.76 1.70 9.39
N ILE A 338 -38.90 2.54 8.83
CA ILE A 338 -37.55 2.12 8.47
C ILE A 338 -36.88 1.65 9.77
N ASN A 339 -36.40 0.42 9.75
CA ASN A 339 -35.75 -0.18 10.87
C ASN A 339 -34.28 0.23 10.83
N ASP A 340 -33.94 1.36 11.45
CA ASP A 340 -32.58 1.82 11.56
C ASP A 340 -31.83 1.00 12.59
N PHE A 341 -30.75 0.39 12.14
CA PHE A 341 -29.83 -0.39 12.95
C PHE A 341 -28.42 0.17 12.83
N ILE A 342 -27.63 -0.13 13.82
CA ILE A 342 -26.18 -0.05 13.73
C ILE A 342 -25.66 -1.48 13.80
N ILE A 343 -24.74 -1.83 12.95
CA ILE A 343 -24.02 -3.10 13.00
C ILE A 343 -22.55 -2.88 13.31
N MET A 344 -21.94 -3.86 13.97
CA MET A 344 -20.50 -4.01 14.06
C MET A 344 -20.10 -5.26 13.28
N MET A 345 -19.13 -5.13 12.38
CA MET A 345 -18.68 -6.19 11.48
C MET A 345 -17.17 -6.37 11.56
N ASP A 346 -16.74 -7.63 11.57
CA ASP A 346 -15.34 -7.99 11.36
C ASP A 346 -14.96 -7.70 9.88
N PRO A 347 -14.00 -6.80 9.57
CA PRO A 347 -13.67 -6.44 8.21
C PRO A 347 -12.97 -7.55 7.42
N GLU A 348 -12.31 -8.49 8.09
CA GLU A 348 -11.60 -9.58 7.43
C GLU A 348 -12.53 -10.73 7.02
N LYS A 349 -13.55 -11.01 7.86
CA LYS A 349 -14.47 -12.13 7.66
C LYS A 349 -15.84 -11.71 7.15
N GLY A 350 -16.21 -10.44 7.31
CA GLY A 350 -17.54 -9.94 7.01
C GLY A 350 -18.62 -10.48 7.97
N GLU A 351 -18.23 -10.99 9.13
CA GLU A 351 -19.15 -11.50 10.16
C GLU A 351 -19.74 -10.33 10.95
N ILE A 352 -21.07 -10.36 11.18
CA ILE A 352 -21.74 -9.40 12.05
C ILE A 352 -21.49 -9.82 13.49
N LEU A 353 -20.72 -9.00 14.20
CA LEU A 353 -20.34 -9.23 15.60
C LEU A 353 -21.39 -8.74 16.57
N GLN A 354 -22.05 -7.64 16.24
CA GLN A 354 -23.06 -7.01 17.08
C GLN A 354 -24.05 -6.19 16.24
N GLU A 355 -25.26 -6.09 16.77
CA GLU A 355 -26.38 -5.32 16.20
C GLU A 355 -27.03 -4.47 17.28
N TRP A 356 -27.37 -3.22 16.94
CA TRP A 356 -28.17 -2.34 17.80
C TRP A 356 -29.41 -1.89 17.04
N ASP A 357 -30.58 -2.20 17.61
CA ASP A 357 -31.89 -1.78 17.10
C ASP A 357 -32.24 -0.43 17.69
N LEU A 358 -32.18 0.63 16.88
CA LEU A 358 -32.42 1.99 17.33
C LEU A 358 -33.90 2.21 17.74
N VAL A 359 -34.83 1.47 17.19
CA VAL A 359 -36.25 1.56 17.57
C VAL A 359 -36.47 1.15 19.02
N HIS A 360 -35.75 0.13 19.47
CA HIS A 360 -35.83 -0.33 20.87
C HIS A 360 -34.95 0.47 21.83
N MET A 361 -33.94 1.17 21.32
CA MET A 361 -32.99 1.93 22.14
C MET A 361 -33.42 3.38 22.36
N LEU A 362 -34.12 3.97 21.39
CA LEU A 362 -34.53 5.37 21.43
C LEU A 362 -35.96 5.53 21.92
N ASP A 363 -36.26 6.69 22.48
CA ASP A 363 -37.62 7.02 22.93
C ASP A 363 -38.56 7.13 21.72
N SER A 364 -39.49 6.19 21.63
CA SER A 364 -40.51 6.15 20.56
C SER A 364 -41.52 7.29 20.65
N ALA A 365 -41.59 8.04 21.77
CA ALA A 365 -42.43 9.23 21.89
C ALA A 365 -41.85 10.49 21.20
N ARG A 366 -40.64 10.43 20.62
CA ARG A 366 -40.05 11.45 19.75
C ARG A 366 -40.81 11.68 18.43
N TYR A 367 -42.05 11.22 18.38
CA TYR A 367 -42.93 11.33 17.21
C TYR A 367 -43.26 12.77 16.79
N GLY A 368 -43.03 13.75 17.62
CA GLY A 368 -43.43 15.14 17.37
C GLY A 368 -42.57 15.93 16.38
N MET A 369 -41.55 15.31 15.78
CA MET A 369 -40.76 15.96 14.72
C MET A 369 -41.22 15.58 13.30
N THR A 370 -42.33 14.89 13.17
CA THR A 370 -42.86 14.36 11.90
C THR A 370 -43.86 15.27 11.19
N ASP A 371 -43.96 16.54 11.55
CA ASP A 371 -44.63 17.55 10.73
C ASP A 371 -43.85 17.93 9.46
N TYR A 372 -42.82 17.14 9.15
CA TYR A 372 -42.13 17.24 7.86
C TYR A 372 -43.04 16.78 6.75
N ASP A 373 -43.14 17.61 5.72
CA ASP A 373 -43.88 17.26 4.51
C ASP A 373 -43.29 16.02 3.83
N LEU A 374 -43.78 14.85 4.21
CA LEU A 374 -43.33 13.56 3.75
C LEU A 374 -43.50 13.35 2.23
N THR A 375 -44.16 14.29 1.56
CA THR A 375 -44.44 14.20 0.12
C THR A 375 -43.30 14.69 -0.76
N SER A 376 -42.35 15.44 -0.20
CA SER A 376 -41.24 16.06 -0.94
C SER A 376 -39.91 15.31 -0.80
N ASP A 377 -39.75 14.43 0.18
CA ASP A 377 -38.56 13.65 0.39
C ASP A 377 -38.76 12.19 -0.03
N PRO A 378 -38.11 11.70 -1.10
CA PRO A 378 -38.22 10.33 -1.55
C PRO A 378 -37.76 9.29 -0.50
N PHE A 379 -36.90 9.69 0.45
CA PHE A 379 -36.49 8.83 1.57
C PHE A 379 -37.49 8.85 2.74
N ALA A 380 -38.29 9.89 2.84
CA ALA A 380 -39.31 10.06 3.88
C ALA A 380 -40.73 9.67 3.44
N GLN A 381 -40.86 9.01 2.30
CA GLN A 381 -42.20 8.61 1.74
C GLN A 381 -42.98 7.60 2.61
N SER A 382 -42.42 7.13 3.67
CA SER A 382 -43.16 6.37 4.69
C SER A 382 -42.99 7.05 6.05
N ALA A 383 -44.08 7.14 6.80
CA ALA A 383 -44.08 7.55 8.23
C ALA A 383 -43.14 6.72 9.13
N SER A 384 -42.23 6.01 8.50
CA SER A 384 -41.41 4.94 9.01
C SER A 384 -39.93 5.35 9.19
N ASN A 385 -39.51 6.55 8.79
CA ASN A 385 -38.12 6.98 8.86
C ASN A 385 -37.89 7.97 10.03
N TRP A 386 -38.23 7.58 11.25
CA TRP A 386 -38.17 8.51 12.38
C TRP A 386 -36.80 8.66 13.01
N ALA A 387 -35.92 7.67 12.94
CA ALA A 387 -34.57 7.75 13.47
C ALA A 387 -33.61 8.38 12.46
N HIS A 388 -33.72 7.98 11.19
CA HIS A 388 -32.90 8.48 10.06
C HIS A 388 -31.45 8.69 10.45
N ASN A 389 -30.78 7.61 10.84
CA ASN A 389 -29.44 7.64 11.38
C ASN A 389 -28.40 7.90 10.28
N ASN A 390 -27.87 9.13 10.22
CA ASN A 390 -26.93 9.59 9.20
C ASN A 390 -25.48 9.57 9.65
N GLY A 391 -25.19 9.27 10.90
CA GLY A 391 -23.85 9.32 11.45
C GLY A 391 -23.60 8.33 12.55
N ILE A 392 -22.40 7.77 12.56
CA ILE A 392 -21.89 6.89 13.60
C ILE A 392 -20.43 7.16 13.86
N VAL A 393 -20.06 7.23 15.13
CA VAL A 393 -18.67 7.37 15.56
C VAL A 393 -18.40 6.41 16.70
N ALA A 394 -17.36 5.60 16.55
CA ALA A 394 -16.86 4.77 17.63
C ALA A 394 -16.08 5.63 18.63
N VAL A 395 -16.61 5.79 19.85
CA VAL A 395 -15.94 6.56 20.91
C VAL A 395 -15.51 5.64 22.05
N SER A 396 -14.34 5.95 22.64
CA SER A 396 -13.95 5.31 23.89
C SER A 396 -14.55 6.05 25.07
N TYR A 397 -14.90 5.34 26.15
CA TYR A 397 -15.44 5.91 27.39
C TYR A 397 -14.65 7.08 27.98
N THR A 398 -13.37 7.18 27.70
CA THR A 398 -12.52 8.30 28.11
C THR A 398 -12.87 9.62 27.42
N HIS A 399 -13.52 9.58 26.27
CA HIS A 399 -13.94 10.80 25.53
C HIS A 399 -15.29 11.32 26.00
N LEU A 400 -16.20 10.44 26.41
CA LEU A 400 -17.53 10.81 26.92
C LEU A 400 -17.46 11.62 28.23
N ARG A 401 -16.47 11.37 29.10
CA ARG A 401 -16.27 12.12 30.34
C ARG A 401 -16.00 13.60 30.15
N ALA A 402 -15.44 14.00 29.01
CA ALA A 402 -15.17 15.42 28.75
C ALA A 402 -16.41 16.19 28.28
N HIS A 403 -17.43 15.51 27.74
CA HIS A 403 -18.68 16.14 27.28
C HIS A 403 -19.79 16.12 28.32
N GLU A 404 -19.80 15.15 29.23
CA GLU A 404 -20.80 15.09 30.30
C GLU A 404 -20.66 16.24 31.31
N THR A 405 -19.45 16.79 31.48
CA THR A 405 -19.23 17.95 32.37
C THR A 405 -19.76 19.25 31.83
N LEU A 406 -20.02 19.37 30.54
CA LEU A 406 -20.62 20.56 29.91
C LEU A 406 -22.14 20.51 29.83
N ALA A 407 -22.75 19.32 29.95
CA ALA A 407 -24.20 19.15 29.92
C ALA A 407 -24.85 19.34 31.31
N ASN A 408 -24.06 19.39 32.37
CA ASN A 408 -24.52 19.59 33.76
C ASN A 408 -24.20 20.98 34.31
N LEU A 409 -23.82 21.92 33.46
CA LEU A 409 -23.71 23.34 33.75
C LEU A 409 -24.84 24.12 33.04
#